data_afb1e4c9f56795a4177f961eb5e0c2de
#
_entry.id   afb1e4c9f56795a4177f961eb5e0c2de
#
_cell.length_a   1.000
_cell.length_b   1.000
_cell.length_c   1.000
_cell.angle_alpha   90.00
_cell.angle_beta   90.00
_cell.angle_gamma   90.00
#
_symmetry.space_group_name_H-M   'P 1'
#
loop_
_entity.id
_entity.type
_entity.pdbx_description
1 polymer ?
#
loop_
_entity_poly.entity_id
_entity_poly.type
_entity_poly.pdbx_seq_one_letter_code
_entity_poly.pdbx_strand_id
1 'polypeptide(L)'
;QKYDSLESLDYDNAPLHKGQTLLLKGSSYTKENGFYMDFFSKIIDGWDTDMYTYKPISRTKDGEIVSSYSELAGKYYKVLSVESRKSDINGTVYWLNLIGDDNIPFYFKLVKGYGNPFVTLGYYEKMKQSFVGKEFYFKGRYELNKVDIEETIIPPFKTKFKCTDIAVNAGEDGPIFAVLENEKFGKVKGEIIRGQKLNHFITITFYNECVKKYGTKFGSCVAEGKIEIGMNKKMVRDAWGAPDHINTTTGSYGTHEQWVYDDRYLYFKNGILTSRQY
;
A
#
# COMPACT_ATOMS: atom_id res chain seq x y z
N GLN A 1 24.08 2.12 -3.13
CA GLN A 1 23.01 2.36 -2.17
C GLN A 1 22.71 1.05 -1.43
N LYS A 2 23.01 0.99 -0.10
CA LYS A 2 22.90 -0.27 0.66
C LYS A 2 21.46 -0.64 1.08
N TYR A 3 20.58 0.34 1.18
CA TYR A 3 19.19 0.12 1.58
C TYR A 3 18.34 -0.04 0.33
N ASP A 4 18.02 -1.28 0.00
CA ASP A 4 17.07 -1.65 -1.04
C ASP A 4 15.76 -2.01 -0.36
N SER A 5 14.99 -0.97 -0.06
CA SER A 5 13.78 -1.06 0.72
C SER A 5 12.64 -1.76 -0.02
N LEU A 6 11.96 -2.67 0.65
CA LEU A 6 10.65 -3.19 0.24
C LEU A 6 9.52 -2.20 0.52
N GLU A 7 9.79 -1.14 1.28
CA GLU A 7 8.84 -0.14 1.72
C GLU A 7 9.37 1.25 1.40
N SER A 8 8.49 2.20 1.09
CA SER A 8 8.86 3.60 0.92
C SER A 8 9.16 4.24 2.28
N LEU A 9 9.58 5.51 2.29
CA LEU A 9 9.82 6.26 3.51
C LEU A 9 8.58 6.25 4.41
N ASP A 10 8.78 5.90 5.67
CA ASP A 10 7.82 5.98 6.77
C ASP A 10 8.55 6.37 8.05
N TYR A 11 7.81 6.75 9.10
CA TYR A 11 8.39 7.12 10.38
C TYR A 11 9.26 5.99 10.97
N ASP A 12 8.74 4.76 10.97
CA ASP A 12 9.41 3.63 11.62
C ASP A 12 10.71 3.19 10.90
N ASN A 13 10.85 3.50 9.60
CA ASN A 13 12.03 3.16 8.80
C ASN A 13 12.93 4.37 8.46
N ALA A 14 12.60 5.55 8.91
CA ALA A 14 13.30 6.80 8.58
C ALA A 14 14.84 6.71 8.75
N PRO A 15 15.41 6.14 9.85
CA PRO A 15 16.85 6.06 10.01
C PRO A 15 17.58 5.27 8.90
N LEU A 16 16.87 4.38 8.23
CA LEU A 16 17.43 3.53 7.16
C LEU A 16 17.60 4.28 5.83
N HIS A 17 17.00 5.46 5.69
CA HIS A 17 16.96 6.19 4.43
C HIS A 17 18.20 7.06 4.14
N LYS A 18 19.18 7.10 5.02
CA LYS A 18 20.45 7.80 4.73
C LYS A 18 21.08 7.32 3.43
N GLY A 19 21.39 8.25 2.53
CA GLY A 19 21.95 8.00 1.20
C GLY A 19 20.92 7.61 0.13
N GLN A 20 19.64 7.47 0.49
CA GLN A 20 18.57 7.20 -0.46
C GLN A 20 18.19 8.47 -1.24
N THR A 21 17.62 8.28 -2.42
CA THR A 21 17.00 9.35 -3.19
C THR A 21 15.49 9.28 -3.03
N LEU A 22 14.89 10.41 -2.71
CA LEU A 22 13.46 10.60 -2.52
C LEU A 22 12.88 11.45 -3.64
N LEU A 23 11.74 11.04 -4.19
CA LEU A 23 10.90 11.87 -5.08
C LEU A 23 9.87 12.59 -4.23
N LEU A 24 9.80 13.91 -4.35
CA LEU A 24 8.78 14.73 -3.67
C LEU A 24 7.49 14.73 -4.49
N LYS A 25 6.46 13.99 -4.02
CA LYS A 25 5.18 13.86 -4.75
C LYS A 25 4.07 14.81 -4.27
N GLY A 26 4.03 15.07 -3.00
CA GLY A 26 2.88 15.74 -2.37
C GLY A 26 1.73 14.77 -2.03
N SER A 27 0.66 15.35 -1.54
CA SER A 27 -0.64 14.71 -1.31
C SER A 27 -1.73 15.50 -2.06
N SER A 28 -2.98 15.03 -2.05
CA SER A 28 -4.12 15.84 -2.53
C SER A 28 -4.18 17.18 -1.81
N TYR A 29 -4.04 17.19 -0.49
CA TYR A 29 -4.00 18.40 0.33
C TYR A 29 -2.91 19.38 -0.11
N THR A 30 -1.66 18.94 -0.29
CA THR A 30 -0.56 19.82 -0.71
C THR A 30 -0.74 20.37 -2.12
N LYS A 31 -1.32 19.58 -3.02
CA LYS A 31 -1.62 19.99 -4.40
C LYS A 31 -2.74 21.04 -4.44
N GLU A 32 -3.83 20.82 -3.72
CA GLU A 32 -5.00 21.72 -3.68
C GLU A 32 -4.67 23.05 -3.00
N ASN A 33 -3.87 23.01 -1.94
CA ASN A 33 -3.48 24.19 -1.19
C ASN A 33 -2.24 24.92 -1.77
N GLY A 34 -1.48 24.27 -2.65
CA GLY A 34 -0.35 24.86 -3.34
C GLY A 34 0.95 24.96 -2.53
N PHE A 35 1.06 24.26 -1.40
CA PHE A 35 2.22 24.33 -0.55
C PHE A 35 2.57 23.00 0.16
N TYR A 36 3.81 22.94 0.66
CA TYR A 36 4.31 21.94 1.59
C TYR A 36 4.57 22.54 2.95
N MET A 37 4.29 21.77 4.00
CA MET A 37 4.66 22.05 5.38
C MET A 37 5.91 21.26 5.77
N ASP A 38 6.48 21.59 6.93
CA ASP A 38 7.59 20.84 7.55
C ASP A 38 8.93 20.84 6.79
N PHE A 39 9.15 21.84 5.90
CA PHE A 39 10.41 22.06 5.20
C PHE A 39 11.13 23.28 5.76
N PHE A 40 12.35 23.09 6.27
CA PHE A 40 13.10 24.13 6.99
C PHE A 40 14.53 24.26 6.49
N SER A 41 15.07 25.49 6.56
CA SER A 41 16.49 25.76 6.26
C SER A 41 17.45 25.29 7.33
N LYS A 42 16.98 25.03 8.55
CA LYS A 42 17.72 24.45 9.68
C LYS A 42 16.78 23.66 10.59
N ILE A 43 17.36 22.80 11.45
CA ILE A 43 16.62 22.19 12.53
C ILE A 43 16.24 23.23 13.57
N ILE A 44 14.98 23.24 13.97
CA ILE A 44 14.41 24.21 14.92
C ILE A 44 13.84 23.49 16.13
N ASP A 45 14.09 24.07 17.31
CA ASP A 45 13.48 23.67 18.57
C ASP A 45 12.52 24.80 18.97
N GLY A 46 11.19 24.61 18.83
CA GLY A 46 10.17 25.63 19.17
C GLY A 46 9.15 25.90 18.08
N TRP A 47 8.38 26.97 18.27
CA TRP A 47 7.17 27.30 17.47
C TRP A 47 7.39 28.35 16.36
N ASP A 48 8.48 29.10 16.42
CA ASP A 48 8.77 30.14 15.41
C ASP A 48 9.38 29.51 14.15
N THR A 49 8.52 28.98 13.32
CA THR A 49 8.87 28.19 12.14
C THR A 49 9.03 29.03 10.88
N ASP A 50 8.33 30.16 10.78
CA ASP A 50 8.20 30.95 9.55
C ASP A 50 9.54 31.47 9.03
N MET A 51 10.40 31.97 9.95
CA MET A 51 11.72 32.52 9.61
C MET A 51 12.64 31.46 8.96
N TYR A 52 12.39 30.19 9.24
CA TYR A 52 13.26 29.09 8.81
C TYR A 52 12.64 28.19 7.72
N THR A 53 11.51 28.61 7.16
CA THR A 53 10.88 27.88 6.04
C THR A 53 11.83 27.76 4.85
N TYR A 54 11.92 26.59 4.27
CA TYR A 54 12.77 26.34 3.09
C TYR A 54 12.21 27.04 1.84
N LYS A 55 13.08 27.67 1.10
CA LYS A 55 12.74 28.37 -0.17
C LYS A 55 12.72 27.36 -1.35
N PRO A 56 11.92 27.60 -2.41
CA PRO A 56 11.05 28.78 -2.64
C PRO A 56 9.83 28.78 -1.73
N ILE A 57 9.46 29.94 -1.25
CA ILE A 57 8.34 30.14 -0.33
C ILE A 57 7.04 30.52 -1.04
N SER A 58 5.93 30.13 -0.42
CA SER A 58 4.59 30.60 -0.72
C SER A 58 3.93 31.14 0.55
N ARG A 59 2.70 31.63 0.45
CA ARG A 59 1.92 32.06 1.62
C ARG A 59 0.56 31.37 1.59
N THR A 60 0.11 30.93 2.74
CA THR A 60 -1.27 30.46 2.93
C THR A 60 -2.24 31.64 2.85
N LYS A 61 -3.55 31.34 2.80
CA LYS A 61 -4.60 32.38 2.86
C LYS A 61 -4.53 33.21 4.14
N ASP A 62 -4.05 32.62 5.23
CA ASP A 62 -3.89 33.28 6.54
C ASP A 62 -2.53 33.97 6.70
N GLY A 63 -1.70 33.95 5.66
CA GLY A 63 -0.42 34.67 5.61
C GLY A 63 0.79 33.89 6.15
N GLU A 64 0.63 32.64 6.58
CA GLU A 64 1.74 31.78 7.02
C GLU A 64 2.74 31.54 5.88
N ILE A 65 4.02 31.50 6.22
CA ILE A 65 5.11 31.27 5.26
C ILE A 65 5.31 29.75 5.12
N VAL A 66 5.18 29.25 3.90
CA VAL A 66 5.23 27.82 3.57
C VAL A 66 6.08 27.59 2.32
N SER A 67 6.50 26.35 2.07
CA SER A 67 7.27 25.99 0.87
C SER A 67 6.35 25.78 -0.34
N SER A 68 6.71 26.34 -1.50
CA SER A 68 5.89 26.32 -2.72
C SER A 68 5.76 24.89 -3.32
N TYR A 69 4.53 24.42 -3.49
CA TYR A 69 4.26 23.15 -4.17
C TYR A 69 4.67 23.19 -5.64
N SER A 70 4.27 24.23 -6.40
CA SER A 70 4.51 24.29 -7.83
C SER A 70 5.98 24.29 -8.22
N GLU A 71 6.84 24.75 -7.32
CA GLU A 71 8.27 24.84 -7.56
C GLU A 71 9.07 23.63 -7.04
N LEU A 72 8.53 22.89 -6.08
CA LEU A 72 9.24 21.77 -5.45
C LEU A 72 8.73 20.39 -5.87
N ALA A 73 7.45 20.27 -6.25
CA ALA A 73 6.86 18.99 -6.62
C ALA A 73 7.56 18.35 -7.82
N GLY A 74 7.75 17.03 -7.76
CA GLY A 74 8.39 16.25 -8.82
C GLY A 74 9.92 16.29 -8.81
N LYS A 75 10.54 17.04 -7.89
CA LYS A 75 12.00 17.05 -7.75
C LYS A 75 12.51 15.88 -6.90
N TYR A 76 13.79 15.57 -7.10
CA TYR A 76 14.49 14.51 -6.39
C TYR A 76 15.45 15.08 -5.36
N TYR A 77 15.50 14.44 -4.19
CA TYR A 77 16.34 14.86 -3.09
C TYR A 77 17.10 13.65 -2.52
N LYS A 78 18.40 13.85 -2.25
CA LYS A 78 19.22 12.85 -1.58
C LYS A 78 19.19 13.08 -0.07
N VAL A 79 19.00 12.04 0.70
CA VAL A 79 19.08 12.07 2.17
C VAL A 79 20.54 12.04 2.60
N LEU A 80 21.04 13.15 3.14
CA LEU A 80 22.41 13.26 3.64
C LEU A 80 22.56 12.63 5.03
N SER A 81 21.62 12.94 5.93
CA SER A 81 21.54 12.38 7.28
C SER A 81 20.10 12.31 7.77
N VAL A 82 19.88 11.49 8.79
CA VAL A 82 18.63 11.44 9.55
C VAL A 82 18.99 11.59 11.02
N GLU A 83 18.42 12.59 11.68
CA GLU A 83 18.61 12.88 13.08
C GLU A 83 17.31 12.69 13.86
N SER A 84 17.36 12.04 15.02
CA SER A 84 16.22 11.94 15.94
C SER A 84 16.32 12.99 17.02
N ARG A 85 15.22 13.67 17.32
CA ARG A 85 15.12 14.64 18.41
C ARG A 85 13.86 14.41 19.23
N LYS A 86 13.93 14.68 20.53
CA LYS A 86 12.74 14.71 21.39
C LYS A 86 12.02 16.03 21.22
N SER A 87 10.71 15.97 21.08
CA SER A 87 9.81 17.11 21.06
C SER A 87 8.82 16.96 22.20
N ASP A 88 8.54 18.03 22.94
CA ASP A 88 7.62 18.00 24.08
C ASP A 88 6.18 17.66 23.69
N ILE A 89 5.81 17.87 22.41
CA ILE A 89 4.45 17.66 21.91
C ILE A 89 4.33 16.34 21.14
N ASN A 90 5.31 16.07 20.27
CA ASN A 90 5.23 14.98 19.29
C ASN A 90 6.08 13.75 19.67
N GLY A 91 6.64 13.72 20.89
CA GLY A 91 7.58 12.68 21.28
C GLY A 91 8.88 12.74 20.48
N THR A 92 9.34 11.59 19.95
CA THR A 92 10.51 11.58 19.06
C THR A 92 10.08 12.01 17.66
N VAL A 93 10.82 12.93 17.04
CA VAL A 93 10.68 13.33 15.64
C VAL A 93 11.97 13.04 14.89
N TYR A 94 11.88 12.77 13.59
CA TYR A 94 13.04 12.63 12.71
C TYR A 94 13.20 13.87 11.84
N TRP A 95 14.44 14.32 11.71
CA TRP A 95 14.84 15.38 10.82
C TRP A 95 15.69 14.80 9.70
N LEU A 96 15.16 14.80 8.47
CA LEU A 96 15.87 14.38 7.28
C LEU A 96 16.60 15.57 6.70
N ASN A 97 17.94 15.53 6.67
CA ASN A 97 18.75 16.50 5.95
C ASN A 97 18.77 16.10 4.47
N LEU A 98 18.22 16.94 3.62
CA LEU A 98 17.97 16.69 2.21
C LEU A 98 18.77 17.66 1.35
N ILE A 99 19.20 17.23 0.15
CA ILE A 99 19.84 18.06 -0.84
C ILE A 99 19.29 17.75 -2.23
N GLY A 100 18.94 18.78 -2.98
CA GLY A 100 18.52 18.70 -4.38
C GLY A 100 19.61 19.11 -5.34
N ASP A 101 19.22 19.35 -6.59
CA ASP A 101 20.12 19.77 -7.68
C ASP A 101 20.69 21.18 -7.50
N ASP A 102 20.04 22.01 -6.68
CA ASP A 102 20.50 23.36 -6.31
C ASP A 102 21.69 23.35 -5.33
N ASN A 103 22.02 22.19 -4.79
CA ASN A 103 23.06 21.98 -3.77
C ASN A 103 22.84 22.77 -2.47
N ILE A 104 21.61 23.20 -2.19
CA ILE A 104 21.24 23.87 -0.94
C ILE A 104 20.61 22.84 0.00
N PRO A 105 21.26 22.46 1.11
CA PRO A 105 20.69 21.54 2.07
C PRO A 105 19.51 22.16 2.82
N PHE A 106 18.51 21.33 3.09
CA PHE A 106 17.36 21.69 3.92
C PHE A 106 16.91 20.50 4.75
N TYR A 107 15.96 20.70 5.64
CA TYR A 107 15.46 19.69 6.56
C TYR A 107 13.97 19.48 6.39
N PHE A 108 13.57 18.21 6.39
CA PHE A 108 12.18 17.81 6.49
C PHE A 108 11.92 17.19 7.86
N LYS A 109 10.89 17.69 8.54
CA LYS A 109 10.46 17.18 9.85
C LYS A 109 9.44 16.08 9.69
N LEU A 110 9.80 14.85 10.05
CA LEU A 110 8.93 13.68 9.99
C LEU A 110 8.41 13.34 11.39
N VAL A 111 7.09 13.40 11.55
CA VAL A 111 6.38 13.17 12.81
C VAL A 111 5.57 11.89 12.71
N LYS A 112 5.50 11.12 13.81
CA LYS A 112 4.72 9.89 13.87
C LYS A 112 3.23 10.17 13.68
N GLY A 113 2.58 9.38 12.83
CA GLY A 113 1.14 9.51 12.56
C GLY A 113 0.79 10.58 11.51
N TYR A 114 1.77 11.35 11.03
CA TYR A 114 1.57 12.26 9.91
C TYR A 114 2.10 11.63 8.62
N GLY A 115 1.40 11.85 7.51
CA GLY A 115 1.84 11.44 6.18
C GLY A 115 3.11 12.18 5.77
N ASN A 116 3.87 11.62 4.84
CA ASN A 116 5.01 12.31 4.26
C ASN A 116 4.83 12.45 2.73
N PRO A 117 5.40 13.51 2.13
CA PRO A 117 5.20 13.78 0.70
C PRO A 117 6.22 13.07 -0.19
N PHE A 118 6.92 12.06 0.27
CA PHE A 118 8.01 11.45 -0.47
C PHE A 118 7.73 10.02 -0.91
N VAL A 119 8.37 9.64 -2.03
CA VAL A 119 8.52 8.26 -2.48
C VAL A 119 9.99 7.94 -2.60
N THR A 120 10.44 6.83 -2.01
CA THR A 120 11.82 6.36 -2.18
C THR A 120 12.02 5.87 -3.61
N LEU A 121 12.98 6.42 -4.34
CA LEU A 121 13.22 6.08 -5.75
C LEU A 121 13.54 4.59 -5.94
N GLY A 122 14.37 4.02 -5.08
CA GLY A 122 14.68 2.59 -5.13
C GLY A 122 13.45 1.70 -4.96
N TYR A 123 12.52 2.07 -4.06
CA TYR A 123 11.26 1.37 -3.90
C TYR A 123 10.38 1.46 -5.17
N TYR A 124 10.26 2.66 -5.73
CA TYR A 124 9.50 2.88 -6.97
C TYR A 124 10.03 2.03 -8.13
N GLU A 125 11.34 2.07 -8.39
CA GLU A 125 11.97 1.28 -9.45
C GLU A 125 11.81 -0.24 -9.23
N LYS A 126 11.92 -0.69 -7.99
CA LYS A 126 11.70 -2.09 -7.62
C LYS A 126 10.26 -2.53 -7.90
N MET A 127 9.28 -1.68 -7.60
CA MET A 127 7.89 -1.99 -7.91
C MET A 127 7.64 -2.04 -9.42
N LYS A 128 8.26 -1.14 -10.19
CA LYS A 128 8.23 -1.24 -11.67
C LYS A 128 8.75 -2.58 -12.16
N GLN A 129 9.92 -3.00 -11.71
CA GLN A 129 10.49 -4.31 -12.08
C GLN A 129 9.63 -5.49 -11.63
N SER A 130 8.94 -5.34 -10.51
CA SER A 130 8.12 -6.41 -9.93
C SER A 130 6.79 -6.60 -10.65
N PHE A 131 6.18 -5.55 -11.19
CA PHE A 131 4.80 -5.60 -11.69
C PHE A 131 4.65 -5.28 -13.18
N VAL A 132 5.40 -4.33 -13.73
CA VAL A 132 5.18 -3.88 -15.11
C VAL A 132 5.40 -5.03 -16.10
N GLY A 133 4.48 -5.15 -17.06
CA GLY A 133 4.44 -6.21 -18.06
C GLY A 133 3.76 -7.49 -17.62
N LYS A 134 3.53 -7.69 -16.29
CA LYS A 134 2.87 -8.90 -15.78
C LYS A 134 1.36 -8.82 -15.86
N GLU A 135 0.74 -9.99 -15.94
CA GLU A 135 -0.72 -10.15 -16.00
C GLU A 135 -1.25 -10.74 -14.69
N PHE A 136 -2.44 -10.26 -14.31
CA PHE A 136 -3.12 -10.64 -13.08
C PHE A 136 -4.60 -10.94 -13.36
N TYR A 137 -5.18 -11.83 -12.57
CA TYR A 137 -6.63 -12.00 -12.50
C TYR A 137 -7.20 -11.20 -11.35
N PHE A 138 -8.28 -10.46 -11.62
CA PHE A 138 -9.06 -9.79 -10.59
C PHE A 138 -9.87 -10.81 -9.78
N LYS A 139 -9.93 -10.64 -8.46
CA LYS A 139 -10.65 -11.55 -7.54
C LYS A 139 -12.17 -11.41 -7.58
N GLY A 140 -12.69 -10.35 -8.25
CA GLY A 140 -14.13 -10.03 -8.21
C GLY A 140 -14.60 -9.47 -6.88
N ARG A 141 -15.85 -9.02 -6.81
CA ARG A 141 -16.55 -8.54 -5.60
C ARG A 141 -16.03 -7.25 -4.94
N TYR A 142 -15.01 -6.65 -5.47
CA TYR A 142 -14.44 -5.42 -4.96
C TYR A 142 -14.59 -4.31 -5.99
N GLU A 143 -14.70 -3.09 -5.51
CA GLU A 143 -14.65 -1.92 -6.38
C GLU A 143 -13.20 -1.61 -6.75
N LEU A 144 -12.99 -1.25 -8.01
CA LEU A 144 -11.73 -0.77 -8.53
C LEU A 144 -11.89 0.67 -8.99
N ASN A 145 -11.05 1.56 -8.49
CA ASN A 145 -11.02 2.95 -8.93
C ASN A 145 -10.36 3.06 -10.29
N LYS A 146 -10.96 3.79 -11.23
CA LYS A 146 -10.30 4.15 -12.48
C LYS A 146 -9.15 5.13 -12.25
N VAL A 147 -8.17 5.16 -13.18
CA VAL A 147 -6.97 5.99 -13.02
C VAL A 147 -7.27 7.45 -13.34
N ASP A 148 -7.98 7.70 -14.43
CA ASP A 148 -8.07 9.03 -15.03
C ASP A 148 -9.39 9.77 -14.70
N ILE A 149 -10.35 9.11 -14.07
CA ILE A 149 -11.67 9.64 -13.73
C ILE A 149 -12.13 9.12 -12.37
N GLU A 150 -12.98 9.88 -11.68
CA GLU A 150 -13.62 9.48 -10.43
C GLU A 150 -14.80 8.51 -10.70
N GLU A 151 -14.46 7.30 -11.08
CA GLU A 151 -15.41 6.22 -11.35
C GLU A 151 -14.90 4.92 -10.76
N THR A 152 -15.79 4.11 -10.19
CA THR A 152 -15.51 2.75 -9.74
C THR A 152 -16.17 1.73 -10.65
N ILE A 153 -15.55 0.56 -10.76
CA ILE A 153 -16.08 -0.58 -11.51
C ILE A 153 -15.91 -1.87 -10.71
N ILE A 154 -16.77 -2.85 -10.98
CA ILE A 154 -16.67 -4.21 -10.42
C ILE A 154 -16.60 -5.22 -11.57
N PRO A 155 -15.42 -5.49 -12.14
CA PRO A 155 -15.28 -6.53 -13.16
C PRO A 155 -15.60 -7.92 -12.61
N PRO A 156 -16.04 -8.87 -13.44
CA PRO A 156 -16.21 -10.25 -13.02
C PRO A 156 -14.89 -10.88 -12.51
N PHE A 157 -15.03 -11.89 -11.63
CA PHE A 157 -13.90 -12.73 -11.23
C PHE A 157 -13.14 -13.26 -12.46
N LYS A 158 -11.82 -13.32 -12.34
CA LYS A 158 -10.91 -13.78 -13.41
C LYS A 158 -10.83 -12.84 -14.61
N THR A 159 -11.36 -11.60 -14.53
CA THR A 159 -11.02 -10.59 -15.53
C THR A 159 -9.50 -10.38 -15.51
N LYS A 160 -8.87 -10.49 -16.67
CA LYS A 160 -7.43 -10.36 -16.82
C LYS A 160 -7.04 -8.91 -17.02
N PHE A 161 -6.09 -8.43 -16.23
CA PHE A 161 -5.48 -7.12 -16.34
C PHE A 161 -3.98 -7.25 -16.53
N LYS A 162 -3.39 -6.36 -17.33
CA LYS A 162 -1.95 -6.23 -17.50
C LYS A 162 -1.47 -4.98 -16.75
N CYS A 163 -0.42 -5.12 -15.95
CA CYS A 163 0.23 -3.95 -15.35
C CYS A 163 1.03 -3.23 -16.43
N THR A 164 0.67 -1.99 -16.74
CA THR A 164 1.31 -1.18 -17.77
C THR A 164 2.29 -0.16 -17.19
N ASP A 165 2.07 0.27 -15.95
CA ASP A 165 2.98 1.19 -15.25
C ASP A 165 2.81 1.14 -13.72
N ILE A 166 3.73 1.77 -13.00
CA ILE A 166 3.59 2.15 -11.60
C ILE A 166 3.49 3.66 -11.55
N ALA A 167 2.41 4.18 -11.04
CA ALA A 167 2.19 5.60 -10.91
C ALA A 167 2.38 6.07 -9.45
N VAL A 168 2.81 7.31 -9.30
CA VAL A 168 2.92 7.96 -8.00
C VAL A 168 1.54 8.43 -7.57
N ASN A 169 1.12 8.04 -6.38
CA ASN A 169 -0.16 8.46 -5.82
C ASN A 169 -0.03 9.84 -5.16
N ALA A 170 -0.82 10.80 -5.60
CA ALA A 170 -0.90 12.11 -4.97
C ALA A 170 -1.88 12.13 -3.76
N GLY A 171 -2.63 11.05 -3.54
CA GLY A 171 -3.58 10.88 -2.43
C GLY A 171 -2.94 10.21 -1.20
N GLU A 172 -3.79 9.89 -0.22
CA GLU A 172 -3.38 9.33 1.07
C GLU A 172 -3.12 7.80 1.06
N ASP A 173 -3.66 7.08 0.08
CA ASP A 173 -3.64 5.62 -0.01
C ASP A 173 -2.30 5.06 -0.51
N GLY A 174 -1.25 5.28 0.26
CA GLY A 174 0.10 4.81 -0.07
C GLY A 174 0.83 5.69 -1.10
N PRO A 175 2.14 5.47 -1.27
CA PRO A 175 2.98 6.35 -2.09
C PRO A 175 2.83 6.12 -3.60
N ILE A 176 2.48 4.91 -4.01
CA ILE A 176 2.39 4.48 -5.42
C ILE A 176 1.28 3.46 -5.61
N PHE A 177 0.83 3.31 -6.84
CA PHE A 177 -0.12 2.26 -7.25
C PHE A 177 0.26 1.68 -8.61
N ALA A 178 -0.18 0.45 -8.89
CA ALA A 178 -0.04 -0.17 -10.19
C ALA A 178 -1.16 0.32 -11.14
N VAL A 179 -0.80 0.71 -12.33
CA VAL A 179 -1.74 0.96 -13.43
C VAL A 179 -2.03 -0.36 -14.12
N LEU A 180 -3.26 -0.85 -13.95
CA LEU A 180 -3.71 -2.13 -14.49
C LEU A 180 -4.70 -1.90 -15.61
N GLU A 181 -4.44 -2.43 -16.80
CA GLU A 181 -5.20 -2.17 -18.01
C GLU A 181 -5.89 -3.43 -18.53
N ASN A 182 -7.14 -3.26 -18.97
CA ASN A 182 -7.94 -4.26 -19.67
C ASN A 182 -8.70 -3.56 -20.80
N GLU A 183 -8.79 -4.19 -21.98
CA GLU A 183 -9.41 -3.61 -23.18
C GLU A 183 -10.87 -3.16 -22.98
N LYS A 184 -11.66 -3.94 -22.21
CA LYS A 184 -13.08 -3.63 -21.95
C LYS A 184 -13.28 -2.61 -20.83
N PHE A 185 -12.44 -2.68 -19.77
CA PHE A 185 -12.65 -1.93 -18.54
C PHE A 185 -11.73 -0.71 -18.41
N GLY A 186 -10.77 -0.54 -19.33
CA GLY A 186 -9.79 0.53 -19.29
C GLY A 186 -8.75 0.38 -18.18
N LYS A 187 -8.23 1.50 -17.71
CA LYS A 187 -7.17 1.56 -16.69
C LYS A 187 -7.77 1.70 -15.29
N VAL A 188 -7.31 0.86 -14.36
CA VAL A 188 -7.70 0.89 -12.95
C VAL A 188 -6.48 0.97 -12.05
N LYS A 189 -6.67 1.49 -10.83
CA LYS A 189 -5.65 1.54 -9.79
C LYS A 189 -5.55 0.17 -9.11
N GLY A 190 -4.35 -0.38 -9.08
CA GLY A 190 -4.02 -1.56 -8.29
C GLY A 190 -3.25 -1.15 -7.03
N GLU A 191 -3.87 -1.24 -5.87
CA GLU A 191 -3.22 -0.95 -4.59
C GLU A 191 -2.09 -1.95 -4.32
N ILE A 192 -0.90 -1.45 -3.98
CA ILE A 192 0.25 -2.27 -3.61
C ILE A 192 0.29 -2.37 -2.09
N ILE A 193 -0.04 -3.55 -1.56
CA ILE A 193 -0.03 -3.83 -0.12
C ILE A 193 1.33 -4.40 0.34
N ARG A 194 1.52 -4.46 1.66
CA ARG A 194 2.71 -5.07 2.29
C ARG A 194 3.02 -6.44 1.69
N GLY A 195 4.30 -6.74 1.49
CA GLY A 195 4.76 -7.97 0.86
C GLY A 195 4.73 -7.94 -0.67
N GLN A 196 4.61 -6.76 -1.29
CA GLN A 196 4.64 -6.54 -2.75
C GLN A 196 3.58 -7.36 -3.49
N LYS A 197 2.35 -7.32 -3.02
CA LYS A 197 1.19 -7.94 -3.65
C LYS A 197 0.20 -6.86 -4.06
N LEU A 198 -0.53 -7.12 -5.13
CA LEU A 198 -1.66 -6.29 -5.52
C LEU A 198 -2.89 -6.72 -4.72
N ASN A 199 -3.51 -5.75 -4.03
CA ASN A 199 -4.79 -5.97 -3.37
C ASN A 199 -5.85 -6.33 -4.40
N HIS A 200 -6.72 -7.27 -4.06
CA HIS A 200 -7.80 -7.76 -4.94
C HIS A 200 -7.36 -8.41 -6.26
N PHE A 201 -6.07 -8.66 -6.46
CA PHE A 201 -5.56 -9.36 -7.64
C PHE A 201 -4.73 -10.59 -7.25
N ILE A 202 -4.68 -11.56 -8.14
CA ILE A 202 -3.85 -12.76 -8.02
C ILE A 202 -3.03 -12.95 -9.30
N THR A 203 -1.86 -13.55 -9.16
CA THR A 203 -1.07 -13.95 -10.33
C THR A 203 -1.75 -15.09 -11.07
N ILE A 204 -1.58 -15.15 -12.39
CA ILE A 204 -2.07 -16.27 -13.21
C ILE A 204 -1.44 -17.59 -12.74
N THR A 205 -0.18 -17.57 -12.34
CA THR A 205 0.52 -18.74 -11.79
C THR A 205 -0.21 -19.28 -10.56
N PHE A 206 -0.51 -18.43 -9.57
CA PHE A 206 -1.23 -18.85 -8.36
C PHE A 206 -2.61 -19.45 -8.68
N TYR A 207 -3.36 -18.82 -9.61
CA TYR A 207 -4.64 -19.38 -10.06
C TYR A 207 -4.46 -20.80 -10.64
N ASN A 208 -3.50 -20.96 -11.55
CA ASN A 208 -3.24 -22.26 -12.19
C ASN A 208 -2.78 -23.32 -11.20
N GLU A 209 -1.97 -22.98 -10.21
CA GLU A 209 -1.57 -23.86 -9.11
C GLU A 209 -2.76 -24.32 -8.28
N CYS A 210 -3.68 -23.42 -7.94
CA CYS A 210 -4.92 -23.78 -7.24
C CYS A 210 -5.78 -24.74 -8.06
N VAL A 211 -5.95 -24.47 -9.36
CA VAL A 211 -6.72 -25.34 -10.26
C VAL A 211 -6.05 -26.71 -10.44
N LYS A 212 -4.73 -26.75 -10.59
CA LYS A 212 -3.96 -28.00 -10.67
C LYS A 212 -4.12 -28.84 -9.40
N LYS A 213 -4.13 -28.19 -8.24
CA LYS A 213 -4.17 -28.86 -6.93
C LYS A 213 -5.55 -29.37 -6.55
N TYR A 214 -6.62 -28.63 -6.89
CA TYR A 214 -7.97 -28.87 -6.38
C TYR A 214 -9.04 -29.07 -7.47
N GLY A 215 -8.63 -29.13 -8.73
CA GLY A 215 -9.54 -29.15 -9.87
C GLY A 215 -10.17 -27.78 -10.15
N THR A 216 -10.79 -27.65 -11.31
CA THR A 216 -11.32 -26.34 -11.77
C THR A 216 -12.32 -25.75 -10.80
N LYS A 217 -13.29 -26.53 -10.28
CA LYS A 217 -14.33 -26.04 -9.38
C LYS A 217 -13.74 -25.47 -8.09
N PHE A 218 -13.10 -26.30 -7.29
CA PHE A 218 -12.60 -25.87 -5.99
C PHE A 218 -11.33 -25.03 -6.07
N GLY A 219 -10.47 -25.27 -7.07
CA GLY A 219 -9.28 -24.46 -7.30
C GLY A 219 -9.62 -23.01 -7.64
N SER A 220 -10.66 -22.77 -8.46
CA SER A 220 -11.15 -21.42 -8.73
C SER A 220 -11.68 -20.76 -7.46
N CYS A 221 -12.47 -21.49 -6.65
CA CYS A 221 -12.97 -20.96 -5.38
C CYS A 221 -11.83 -20.61 -4.41
N VAL A 222 -10.82 -21.47 -4.27
CA VAL A 222 -9.63 -21.20 -3.42
C VAL A 222 -8.90 -19.95 -3.91
N ALA A 223 -8.67 -19.83 -5.20
CA ALA A 223 -7.99 -18.67 -5.80
C ALA A 223 -8.76 -17.36 -5.61
N GLU A 224 -10.10 -17.42 -5.64
CA GLU A 224 -11.00 -16.28 -5.38
C GLU A 224 -11.10 -15.93 -3.88
N GLY A 225 -10.71 -16.82 -2.99
CA GLY A 225 -10.99 -16.70 -1.56
C GLY A 225 -12.45 -17.01 -1.20
N LYS A 226 -13.09 -17.89 -1.96
CA LYS A 226 -14.48 -18.36 -1.77
C LYS A 226 -14.52 -19.68 -1.04
N ILE A 227 -15.51 -19.85 -0.15
CA ILE A 227 -15.81 -21.12 0.46
C ILE A 227 -17.03 -21.74 -0.20
N GLU A 228 -16.91 -23.02 -0.57
CA GLU A 228 -17.96 -23.77 -1.25
C GLU A 228 -18.21 -25.10 -0.53
N ILE A 229 -19.48 -25.51 -0.40
CA ILE A 229 -19.87 -26.80 0.18
C ILE A 229 -19.19 -27.95 -0.59
N GLY A 230 -18.67 -28.92 0.13
CA GLY A 230 -17.87 -30.02 -0.40
C GLY A 230 -16.35 -29.80 -0.37
N MET A 231 -15.88 -28.62 -0.04
CA MET A 231 -14.45 -28.38 0.21
C MET A 231 -13.96 -29.21 1.39
N ASN A 232 -12.74 -29.72 1.31
CA ASN A 232 -12.07 -30.29 2.48
C ASN A 232 -11.39 -29.19 3.32
N LYS A 233 -10.96 -29.53 4.53
CA LYS A 233 -10.29 -28.62 5.48
C LYS A 233 -9.07 -27.89 4.87
N LYS A 234 -8.30 -28.58 4.02
CA LYS A 234 -7.12 -27.99 3.38
C LYS A 234 -7.51 -26.91 2.37
N MET A 235 -8.52 -27.14 1.57
CA MET A 235 -9.05 -26.15 0.63
C MET A 235 -9.54 -24.90 1.36
N VAL A 236 -10.25 -25.08 2.48
CA VAL A 236 -10.74 -23.97 3.29
C VAL A 236 -9.58 -23.16 3.90
N ARG A 237 -8.56 -23.82 4.42
CA ARG A 237 -7.35 -23.12 4.94
C ARG A 237 -6.57 -22.40 3.84
N ASP A 238 -6.46 -22.99 2.67
CA ASP A 238 -5.78 -22.35 1.55
C ASP A 238 -6.57 -21.13 1.01
N ALA A 239 -7.90 -21.10 1.21
CA ALA A 239 -8.78 -19.99 0.80
C ALA A 239 -8.85 -18.85 1.85
N TRP A 240 -9.02 -19.20 3.14
CA TRP A 240 -9.29 -18.23 4.20
C TRP A 240 -8.22 -18.16 5.29
N GLY A 241 -7.24 -19.07 5.27
CA GLY A 241 -6.25 -19.20 6.35
C GLY A 241 -6.72 -20.11 7.48
N ALA A 242 -6.02 -20.06 8.61
CA ALA A 242 -6.42 -20.78 9.82
C ALA A 242 -7.65 -20.13 10.45
N PRO A 243 -8.60 -20.92 11.02
CA PRO A 243 -9.69 -20.37 11.82
C PRO A 243 -9.15 -19.87 13.18
N ASP A 244 -9.89 -18.98 13.81
CA ASP A 244 -9.61 -18.47 15.16
C ASP A 244 -9.79 -19.59 16.20
N HIS A 245 -10.88 -20.38 16.06
CA HIS A 245 -11.19 -21.49 16.93
C HIS A 245 -11.72 -22.70 16.14
N ILE A 246 -11.49 -23.90 16.67
CA ILE A 246 -12.05 -25.17 16.18
C ILE A 246 -12.72 -25.88 17.35
N ASN A 247 -14.03 -26.05 17.28
CA ASN A 247 -14.79 -26.89 18.19
C ASN A 247 -14.99 -28.26 17.54
N THR A 248 -14.57 -29.33 18.22
CA THR A 248 -14.64 -30.70 17.69
C THR A 248 -15.52 -31.58 18.56
N THR A 249 -16.42 -32.33 17.92
CA THR A 249 -17.23 -33.40 18.56
C THR A 249 -17.02 -34.72 17.77
N THR A 250 -16.62 -35.76 18.47
CA THR A 250 -16.46 -37.09 17.88
C THR A 250 -17.39 -38.08 18.56
N GLY A 251 -18.10 -38.84 17.77
CA GLY A 251 -19.07 -39.84 18.25
C GLY A 251 -19.31 -40.95 17.23
N SER A 252 -20.28 -41.84 17.49
CA SER A 252 -20.65 -42.94 16.61
C SER A 252 -21.06 -42.52 15.20
N TYR A 253 -21.45 -41.24 15.02
CA TYR A 253 -21.83 -40.65 13.74
C TYR A 253 -20.67 -39.99 12.98
N GLY A 254 -19.42 -40.11 13.48
CA GLY A 254 -18.23 -39.54 12.90
C GLY A 254 -17.73 -38.29 13.64
N THR A 255 -16.81 -37.58 13.02
CA THR A 255 -16.24 -36.32 13.56
C THR A 255 -16.93 -35.14 12.95
N HIS A 256 -17.43 -34.23 13.81
CA HIS A 256 -18.00 -32.94 13.45
C HIS A 256 -17.09 -31.85 13.97
N GLU A 257 -16.81 -30.87 13.13
CA GLU A 257 -16.04 -29.67 13.52
C GLU A 257 -16.79 -28.41 13.13
N GLN A 258 -16.77 -27.43 14.04
CA GLN A 258 -17.17 -26.06 13.77
C GLN A 258 -15.89 -25.23 13.75
N TRP A 259 -15.59 -24.62 12.62
CA TRP A 259 -14.51 -23.66 12.46
C TRP A 259 -15.07 -22.25 12.55
N VAL A 260 -14.45 -21.41 13.38
CA VAL A 260 -14.87 -20.05 13.67
C VAL A 260 -13.90 -19.08 13.03
N TYR A 261 -14.41 -18.14 12.27
CA TYR A 261 -13.70 -17.03 11.62
C TYR A 261 -14.47 -15.73 11.92
N ASP A 262 -14.06 -14.96 12.94
CA ASP A 262 -14.84 -13.82 13.45
C ASP A 262 -16.33 -14.23 13.68
N ASP A 263 -17.27 -13.62 12.96
CA ASP A 263 -18.72 -13.91 13.04
C ASP A 263 -19.18 -14.99 12.06
N ARG A 264 -18.28 -15.70 11.38
CA ARG A 264 -18.60 -16.71 10.37
C ARG A 264 -18.25 -18.11 10.87
N TYR A 265 -19.16 -19.05 10.62
CA TYR A 265 -19.04 -20.42 11.08
C TYR A 265 -19.09 -21.40 9.92
N LEU A 266 -18.12 -22.33 9.89
CA LEU A 266 -18.05 -23.39 8.90
C LEU A 266 -18.16 -24.75 9.61
N TYR A 267 -19.06 -25.62 9.13
CA TYR A 267 -19.34 -26.90 9.75
C TYR A 267 -18.84 -28.05 8.86
N PHE A 268 -17.98 -28.88 9.42
CA PHE A 268 -17.41 -30.03 8.72
C PHE A 268 -17.94 -31.33 9.32
N LYS A 269 -18.22 -32.29 8.45
CA LYS A 269 -18.48 -33.67 8.79
C LYS A 269 -17.42 -34.54 8.13
N ASN A 270 -16.66 -35.30 8.93
CA ASN A 270 -15.57 -36.14 8.46
C ASN A 270 -14.57 -35.40 7.54
N GLY A 271 -14.26 -34.17 7.87
CA GLY A 271 -13.30 -33.36 7.14
C GLY A 271 -13.80 -32.66 5.88
N ILE A 272 -15.09 -32.83 5.54
CA ILE A 272 -15.72 -32.16 4.39
C ILE A 272 -16.71 -31.10 4.88
N LEU A 273 -16.66 -29.92 4.29
CA LEU A 273 -17.56 -28.79 4.58
C LEU A 273 -18.99 -29.14 4.13
N THR A 274 -19.94 -29.14 5.08
CA THR A 274 -21.35 -29.49 4.85
C THR A 274 -22.29 -28.30 4.98
N SER A 275 -21.94 -27.31 5.80
CA SER A 275 -22.74 -26.09 5.95
C SER A 275 -21.89 -24.89 6.38
N ARG A 276 -22.43 -23.69 6.20
CA ARG A 276 -21.80 -22.43 6.57
C ARG A 276 -22.87 -21.45 7.08
N GLN A 277 -22.46 -20.56 7.98
CA GLN A 277 -23.28 -19.50 8.57
C GLN A 277 -22.47 -18.21 8.56
N TYR A 278 -23.11 -17.12 8.10
CA TYR A 278 -22.53 -15.78 8.02
C TYR A 278 -23.40 -14.78 8.75
#